data_263c8a6650ce5b08d363359045d123fe
#
_entry.id   263c8a6650ce5b08d363359045d123fe
#
_cell.length_a   1.000
_cell.length_b   1.000
_cell.length_c   1.000
_cell.angle_alpha   90.00
_cell.angle_beta   90.00
_cell.angle_gamma   90.00
#
_symmetry.space_group_name_H-M   'P 1'
#
loop_
_entity.id
_entity.type
_entity.pdbx_description
1 polymer ?
#
loop_
_entity_poly.entity_id
_entity_poly.type
_entity_poly.pdbx_seq_one_letter_code
_entity_poly.pdbx_strand_id
1 'polypeptide(L)'
;MIPSSRLKIHGVPNDAGEVVVYWMTAARRAQWNHALQHAVDLAKQHNVPLVVIECLALQHRWANDRISTFVLQGMVDNRAAFDGTTVTYIPYVETKRKQASGLLKGWLEHARACVIDDYPTYYPKHVLNVALSVIPCEIHVVDSNGFMAMRAQGRDFSTAYSLRRHLHKTIREHMHEFPQRRPLEAATDLPPADPALVKAIFAQTNTPITPYEFLWRVSEGGDIGREALSTLSIDHEVQPVMGKKGGFVEGRRRWKEFFADRLQTYHEKRNEPQERGASGLSPWLHYGHVSVCLLYTSDAADDRDS
;
A
#
# COMPACT_ATOMS: atom_id res chain seq x y z
N MET A 1 -4.92 -7.00 17.02
CA MET A 1 -5.02 -5.50 17.10
C MET A 1 -3.66 -4.88 16.82
N ILE A 2 -3.63 -3.71 16.17
CA ILE A 2 -2.41 -2.93 15.93
C ILE A 2 -2.08 -2.05 17.15
N PRO A 3 -0.81 -1.60 17.32
CA PRO A 3 -0.44 -0.65 18.38
C PRO A 3 -1.21 0.66 18.26
N SER A 4 -1.67 1.22 19.40
CA SER A 4 -2.42 2.48 19.44
C SER A 4 -1.60 3.67 18.92
N SER A 5 -0.27 3.64 19.07
CA SER A 5 0.65 4.63 18.50
C SER A 5 0.58 4.76 16.98
N ARG A 6 0.07 3.71 16.29
CA ARG A 6 -0.08 3.68 14.83
C ARG A 6 -1.48 4.09 14.35
N LEU A 7 -2.44 4.30 15.26
CA LEU A 7 -3.84 4.55 14.91
C LEU A 7 -4.26 5.96 15.31
N LYS A 8 -5.00 6.63 14.44
CA LYS A 8 -5.75 7.85 14.72
C LYS A 8 -7.14 7.73 14.10
N ILE A 9 -8.18 8.01 14.90
CA ILE A 9 -9.57 7.90 14.45
C ILE A 9 -10.17 9.31 14.34
N HIS A 10 -10.91 9.54 13.26
CA HIS A 10 -11.64 10.76 12.98
C HIS A 10 -13.08 10.43 12.58
N GLY A 11 -14.00 11.36 12.83
CA GLY A 11 -15.40 11.19 12.47
C GLY A 11 -16.21 10.46 13.52
N VAL A 12 -17.34 9.94 13.10
CA VAL A 12 -18.30 9.23 13.93
C VAL A 12 -18.71 7.91 13.26
N PRO A 13 -19.13 6.90 14.04
CA PRO A 13 -19.62 5.65 13.47
C PRO A 13 -20.76 5.86 12.49
N ASN A 14 -20.75 5.10 11.39
CA ASN A 14 -21.87 4.99 10.46
C ASN A 14 -22.52 3.61 10.61
N ASP A 15 -23.51 3.51 11.48
CA ASP A 15 -24.18 2.23 11.77
C ASP A 15 -24.98 1.67 10.59
N ALA A 16 -25.31 2.48 9.60
CA ALA A 16 -25.96 2.07 8.37
C ALA A 16 -24.96 1.58 7.29
N GLY A 17 -23.66 1.76 7.53
CA GLY A 17 -22.64 1.33 6.57
C GLY A 17 -22.58 -0.17 6.37
N GLU A 18 -22.46 -0.60 5.13
CA GLU A 18 -22.57 -1.99 4.68
C GLU A 18 -21.22 -2.69 4.54
N VAL A 19 -20.12 -1.93 4.49
CA VAL A 19 -18.76 -2.46 4.24
C VAL A 19 -17.71 -1.72 5.08
N VAL A 20 -16.60 -2.38 5.40
CA VAL A 20 -15.37 -1.69 5.77
C VAL A 20 -14.57 -1.45 4.49
N VAL A 21 -14.09 -0.22 4.30
CA VAL A 21 -13.26 0.15 3.15
C VAL A 21 -11.81 0.34 3.61
N TYR A 22 -10.86 -0.30 2.95
CA TYR A 22 -9.45 0.06 3.06
C TYR A 22 -9.01 0.79 1.80
N TRP A 23 -8.78 2.08 1.91
CA TRP A 23 -8.27 2.90 0.82
C TRP A 23 -6.74 2.86 0.84
N MET A 24 -6.18 1.90 0.10
CA MET A 24 -4.75 1.62 0.05
C MET A 24 -4.01 2.67 -0.78
N THR A 25 -3.16 3.46 -0.14
CA THR A 25 -2.44 4.56 -0.81
C THR A 25 -0.92 4.45 -0.72
N ALA A 26 -0.39 3.99 0.41
CA ALA A 26 1.04 3.98 0.70
C ALA A 26 1.58 2.57 1.01
N ALA A 27 0.86 1.77 1.81
CA ALA A 27 1.26 0.39 2.11
C ALA A 27 0.68 -0.57 1.05
N ARG A 28 1.17 -0.45 -0.21
CA ARG A 28 0.64 -1.15 -1.39
C ARG A 28 1.05 -2.63 -1.44
N ARG A 29 0.63 -3.38 -0.43
CA ARG A 29 0.94 -4.81 -0.26
C ARG A 29 -0.08 -5.53 0.60
N ALA A 30 -0.27 -6.82 0.35
CA ALA A 30 -1.15 -7.68 1.15
C ALA A 30 -0.47 -8.26 2.41
N GLN A 31 0.85 -8.15 2.53
CA GLN A 31 1.64 -8.75 3.62
C GLN A 31 2.32 -7.68 4.46
N TRP A 32 2.54 -7.98 5.77
CA TRP A 32 3.21 -7.07 6.69
C TRP A 32 2.61 -5.65 6.67
N ASN A 33 1.29 -5.55 6.71
CA ASN A 33 0.53 -4.32 6.52
C ASN A 33 -0.39 -4.07 7.72
N HIS A 34 -0.05 -3.08 8.56
CA HIS A 34 -0.84 -2.69 9.72
C HIS A 34 -2.24 -2.20 9.34
N ALA A 35 -2.36 -1.45 8.26
CA ALA A 35 -3.65 -0.92 7.82
C ALA A 35 -4.58 -2.04 7.34
N LEU A 36 -4.07 -3.00 6.56
CA LEU A 36 -4.85 -4.17 6.14
C LEU A 36 -5.25 -5.04 7.33
N GLN A 37 -4.31 -5.30 8.26
CA GLN A 37 -4.62 -6.03 9.48
C GLN A 37 -5.74 -5.35 10.28
N HIS A 38 -5.66 -4.04 10.47
CA HIS A 38 -6.67 -3.28 11.16
C HIS A 38 -8.03 -3.28 10.43
N ALA A 39 -8.02 -3.19 9.10
CA ALA A 39 -9.23 -3.28 8.30
C ALA A 39 -9.92 -4.65 8.43
N VAL A 40 -9.16 -5.75 8.46
CA VAL A 40 -9.67 -7.10 8.74
C VAL A 40 -10.27 -7.18 10.14
N ASP A 41 -9.56 -6.64 11.16
CA ASP A 41 -10.06 -6.63 12.54
C ASP A 41 -11.39 -5.86 12.65
N LEU A 42 -11.52 -4.69 12.01
CA LEU A 42 -12.75 -3.90 11.97
C LEU A 42 -13.90 -4.62 11.24
N ALA A 43 -13.62 -5.19 10.06
CA ALA A 43 -14.63 -5.93 9.31
C ALA A 43 -15.19 -7.11 10.12
N LYS A 44 -14.33 -7.82 10.85
CA LYS A 44 -14.74 -8.90 11.78
C LYS A 44 -15.56 -8.35 12.95
N GLN A 45 -15.12 -7.26 13.56
CA GLN A 45 -15.83 -6.63 14.69
C GLN A 45 -17.25 -6.26 14.31
N HIS A 46 -17.47 -5.76 13.10
CA HIS A 46 -18.78 -5.32 12.62
C HIS A 46 -19.53 -6.40 11.83
N ASN A 47 -18.89 -7.54 11.56
CA ASN A 47 -19.44 -8.63 10.73
C ASN A 47 -19.95 -8.13 9.35
N VAL A 48 -19.12 -7.34 8.67
CA VAL A 48 -19.40 -6.78 7.34
C VAL A 48 -18.27 -7.12 6.37
N PRO A 49 -18.52 -7.06 5.04
CA PRO A 49 -17.48 -7.26 4.04
C PRO A 49 -16.32 -6.27 4.17
N LEU A 50 -15.12 -6.71 3.77
CA LEU A 50 -13.97 -5.84 3.56
C LEU A 50 -13.75 -5.61 2.06
N VAL A 51 -13.70 -4.34 1.67
CA VAL A 51 -13.33 -3.90 0.32
C VAL A 51 -12.01 -3.14 0.38
N VAL A 52 -11.02 -3.59 -0.37
CA VAL A 52 -9.71 -2.92 -0.50
C VAL A 52 -9.63 -2.27 -1.86
N ILE A 53 -9.42 -0.95 -1.88
CA ILE A 53 -9.33 -0.16 -3.11
C ILE A 53 -7.92 0.38 -3.23
N GLU A 54 -7.24 0.03 -4.31
CA GLU A 54 -5.91 0.55 -4.64
C GLU A 54 -5.99 1.38 -5.91
N CYS A 55 -5.72 2.69 -5.78
CA CYS A 55 -5.81 3.62 -6.90
C CYS A 55 -4.44 3.98 -7.47
N LEU A 56 -4.34 4.00 -8.81
CA LEU A 56 -3.31 4.73 -9.54
C LEU A 56 -3.94 6.00 -10.11
N ALA A 57 -3.62 7.15 -9.49
CA ALA A 57 -4.09 8.45 -9.97
C ALA A 57 -3.07 9.10 -10.90
N LEU A 58 -3.58 9.80 -11.93
CA LEU A 58 -2.75 10.49 -12.93
C LEU A 58 -2.61 12.00 -12.66
N GLN A 59 -3.14 12.49 -11.53
CA GLN A 59 -3.25 13.95 -11.29
C GLN A 59 -1.95 14.63 -10.85
N HIS A 60 -0.86 13.88 -10.68
CA HIS A 60 0.40 14.46 -10.27
C HIS A 60 1.34 14.70 -11.45
N ARG A 61 2.14 15.76 -11.38
CA ARG A 61 3.06 16.19 -12.44
C ARG A 61 4.15 15.16 -12.82
N TRP A 62 4.33 14.14 -12.00
CA TRP A 62 5.33 13.10 -12.18
C TRP A 62 4.74 11.79 -12.75
N ALA A 63 3.46 11.79 -13.16
CA ALA A 63 2.84 10.63 -13.77
C ALA A 63 3.54 10.32 -15.11
N ASN A 64 4.17 9.16 -15.19
CA ASN A 64 4.92 8.70 -16.36
C ASN A 64 4.92 7.18 -16.45
N ASP A 65 5.44 6.63 -17.56
CA ASP A 65 5.47 5.19 -17.79
C ASP A 65 6.25 4.43 -16.72
N ARG A 66 7.37 4.99 -16.27
CA ARG A 66 8.22 4.35 -15.23
C ARG A 66 7.46 4.12 -13.93
N ILE A 67 6.83 5.15 -13.41
CA ILE A 67 6.09 5.09 -12.15
C ILE A 67 4.85 4.23 -12.32
N SER A 68 4.09 4.45 -13.38
CA SER A 68 2.84 3.73 -13.63
C SER A 68 3.08 2.24 -13.79
N THR A 69 4.06 1.84 -14.60
CA THR A 69 4.42 0.42 -14.75
C THR A 69 4.78 -0.21 -13.41
N PHE A 70 5.62 0.45 -12.62
CA PHE A 70 6.08 -0.09 -11.35
C PHE A 70 4.94 -0.30 -10.35
N VAL A 71 4.00 0.65 -10.27
CA VAL A 71 2.82 0.54 -9.40
C VAL A 71 1.86 -0.52 -9.92
N LEU A 72 1.58 -0.55 -11.24
CA LEU A 72 0.66 -1.53 -11.83
C LEU A 72 1.16 -2.97 -11.68
N GLN A 73 2.47 -3.19 -11.76
CA GLN A 73 3.08 -4.49 -11.45
C GLN A 73 2.83 -4.91 -9.99
N GLY A 74 2.84 -3.96 -9.05
CA GLY A 74 2.45 -4.20 -7.66
C GLY A 74 0.97 -4.56 -7.50
N MET A 75 0.09 -3.89 -8.26
CA MET A 75 -1.34 -4.22 -8.28
C MET A 75 -1.62 -5.64 -8.80
N VAL A 76 -0.82 -6.14 -9.76
CA VAL A 76 -0.92 -7.54 -10.22
C VAL A 76 -0.55 -8.52 -9.10
N ASP A 77 0.54 -8.27 -8.38
CA ASP A 77 0.92 -9.08 -7.23
C ASP A 77 -0.14 -9.05 -6.12
N ASN A 78 -0.69 -7.87 -5.83
CA ASN A 78 -1.78 -7.72 -4.87
C ASN A 78 -3.03 -8.47 -5.35
N ARG A 79 -3.42 -8.35 -6.61
CA ARG A 79 -4.56 -9.10 -7.16
C ARG A 79 -4.40 -10.60 -6.91
N ALA A 80 -3.23 -11.17 -7.18
CA ALA A 80 -2.94 -12.57 -6.93
C ALA A 80 -3.00 -12.93 -5.43
N ALA A 81 -2.56 -12.01 -4.55
CA ALA A 81 -2.59 -12.23 -3.11
C ALA A 81 -4.01 -12.19 -2.50
N PHE A 82 -4.93 -11.43 -3.09
CA PHE A 82 -6.33 -11.37 -2.68
C PHE A 82 -7.21 -12.43 -3.36
N ASP A 83 -6.73 -13.06 -4.43
CA ASP A 83 -7.47 -14.11 -5.14
C ASP A 83 -7.74 -15.31 -4.22
N GLY A 84 -8.96 -15.86 -4.31
CA GLY A 84 -9.40 -16.95 -3.44
C GLY A 84 -9.68 -16.55 -1.98
N THR A 85 -9.60 -15.26 -1.61
CA THR A 85 -10.03 -14.76 -0.30
C THR A 85 -11.45 -14.20 -0.36
N THR A 86 -12.07 -13.98 0.81
CA THR A 86 -13.39 -13.32 0.92
C THR A 86 -13.30 -11.81 0.77
N VAL A 87 -12.09 -11.24 0.82
CA VAL A 87 -11.86 -9.79 0.71
C VAL A 87 -11.93 -9.34 -0.74
N THR A 88 -12.77 -8.37 -1.02
CA THR A 88 -12.89 -7.81 -2.38
C THR A 88 -11.76 -6.80 -2.64
N TYR A 89 -10.85 -7.13 -3.55
CA TYR A 89 -9.78 -6.22 -3.98
C TYR A 89 -10.13 -5.56 -5.30
N ILE A 90 -10.07 -4.22 -5.33
CA ILE A 90 -10.41 -3.40 -6.50
C ILE A 90 -9.19 -2.55 -6.89
N PRO A 91 -8.39 -2.97 -7.86
CA PRO A 91 -7.41 -2.12 -8.50
C PRO A 91 -8.13 -1.12 -9.40
N TYR A 92 -7.90 0.17 -9.19
CA TYR A 92 -8.46 1.23 -10.01
C TYR A 92 -7.35 2.06 -10.66
N VAL A 93 -7.41 2.19 -11.98
CA VAL A 93 -6.48 3.01 -12.77
C VAL A 93 -7.24 4.16 -13.41
N GLU A 94 -6.86 5.37 -13.06
CA GLU A 94 -7.37 6.57 -13.72
C GLU A 94 -6.80 6.65 -15.13
N THR A 95 -7.66 6.68 -16.16
CA THR A 95 -7.22 6.81 -17.55
C THR A 95 -7.22 8.25 -18.02
N LYS A 96 -8.03 9.11 -17.39
CA LYS A 96 -8.12 10.54 -17.66
C LYS A 96 -8.04 11.30 -16.34
N ARG A 97 -7.40 12.44 -16.35
CA ARG A 97 -7.31 13.31 -15.15
C ARG A 97 -8.68 13.61 -14.57
N LYS A 98 -8.81 13.53 -13.25
CA LYS A 98 -10.04 13.75 -12.45
C LYS A 98 -11.16 12.74 -12.68
N GLN A 99 -10.91 11.64 -13.35
CA GLN A 99 -11.90 10.58 -13.56
C GLN A 99 -12.33 9.92 -12.25
N ALA A 100 -11.42 9.81 -11.27
CA ALA A 100 -11.70 9.29 -9.94
C ALA A 100 -12.35 10.33 -8.99
N SER A 101 -12.71 11.52 -9.52
CA SER A 101 -13.32 12.56 -8.70
C SER A 101 -14.68 12.08 -8.17
N GLY A 102 -14.80 12.02 -6.85
CA GLY A 102 -16.00 11.52 -6.17
C GLY A 102 -15.97 10.03 -5.82
N LEU A 103 -15.06 9.21 -6.41
CA LEU A 103 -15.01 7.77 -6.13
C LEU A 103 -14.79 7.48 -4.63
N LEU A 104 -13.82 8.16 -4.01
CA LEU A 104 -13.58 8.03 -2.57
C LEU A 104 -14.84 8.41 -1.77
N LYS A 105 -15.47 9.52 -2.09
CA LYS A 105 -16.70 9.96 -1.42
C LYS A 105 -17.82 8.92 -1.58
N GLY A 106 -18.04 8.42 -2.79
CA GLY A 106 -19.04 7.39 -3.05
C GLY A 106 -18.83 6.13 -2.20
N TRP A 107 -17.59 5.67 -2.05
CA TRP A 107 -17.29 4.55 -1.16
C TRP A 107 -17.49 4.88 0.31
N LEU A 108 -17.11 6.09 0.76
CA LEU A 108 -17.27 6.49 2.16
C LEU A 108 -18.73 6.61 2.59
N GLU A 109 -19.65 6.96 1.70
CA GLU A 109 -21.08 7.03 1.95
C GLU A 109 -21.69 5.66 2.29
N HIS A 110 -21.11 4.57 1.76
CA HIS A 110 -21.52 3.19 2.05
C HIS A 110 -20.65 2.50 3.11
N ALA A 111 -19.59 3.16 3.56
CA ALA A 111 -18.66 2.56 4.51
C ALA A 111 -19.17 2.67 5.96
N ARG A 112 -19.09 1.58 6.69
CA ARG A 112 -19.22 1.56 8.15
C ARG A 112 -18.04 2.24 8.81
N ALA A 113 -16.85 1.96 8.31
CA ALA A 113 -15.61 2.63 8.64
C ALA A 113 -14.67 2.58 7.43
N CYS A 114 -13.78 3.57 7.33
CA CYS A 114 -12.72 3.59 6.32
C CYS A 114 -11.36 3.55 6.99
N VAL A 115 -10.52 2.63 6.57
CA VAL A 115 -9.08 2.59 6.91
C VAL A 115 -8.32 3.25 5.78
N ILE A 116 -7.38 4.12 6.11
CA ILE A 116 -6.50 4.80 5.14
C ILE A 116 -5.08 4.86 5.67
N ASP A 117 -4.10 4.72 4.78
CA ASP A 117 -2.69 4.82 5.16
C ASP A 117 -2.32 6.24 5.62
N ASP A 118 -1.63 6.34 6.75
CA ASP A 118 -0.97 7.56 7.16
C ASP A 118 0.37 7.71 6.44
N TYR A 119 0.50 8.80 5.69
CA TYR A 119 1.75 9.12 5.02
C TYR A 119 1.98 10.65 5.08
N PRO A 120 3.18 11.11 5.46
CA PRO A 120 3.38 12.51 5.83
C PRO A 120 3.43 13.47 4.65
N THR A 121 3.62 12.95 3.42
CA THR A 121 3.90 13.78 2.24
C THR A 121 3.21 13.29 0.97
N TYR A 122 3.28 14.08 -0.09
CA TYR A 122 2.86 13.76 -1.45
C TYR A 122 1.38 13.38 -1.61
N TYR A 123 1.10 12.58 -2.61
CA TYR A 123 -0.24 12.15 -2.99
C TYR A 123 -1.02 11.44 -1.87
N PRO A 124 -0.45 10.50 -1.10
CA PRO A 124 -1.19 9.87 0.00
C PRO A 124 -1.67 10.89 1.05
N LYS A 125 -0.86 11.91 1.35
CA LYS A 125 -1.28 13.00 2.25
C LYS A 125 -2.44 13.81 1.69
N HIS A 126 -2.44 14.07 0.39
CA HIS A 126 -3.55 14.75 -0.28
C HIS A 126 -4.84 13.93 -0.19
N VAL A 127 -4.79 12.63 -0.49
CA VAL A 127 -5.95 11.72 -0.39
C VAL A 127 -6.49 11.67 1.02
N LEU A 128 -5.63 11.57 2.03
CA LEU A 128 -6.02 11.62 3.44
C LEU A 128 -6.76 12.92 3.76
N ASN A 129 -6.26 14.07 3.33
CA ASN A 129 -6.92 15.37 3.56
C ASN A 129 -8.31 15.43 2.89
N VAL A 130 -8.45 14.86 1.69
CA VAL A 130 -9.75 14.76 1.00
C VAL A 130 -10.70 13.86 1.80
N ALA A 131 -10.26 12.69 2.25
CA ALA A 131 -11.07 11.81 3.08
C ALA A 131 -11.56 12.53 4.35
N LEU A 132 -10.66 13.21 5.05
CA LEU A 132 -10.98 13.97 6.26
C LEU A 132 -11.88 15.19 6.03
N SER A 133 -12.01 15.69 4.81
CA SER A 133 -12.94 16.79 4.49
C SER A 133 -14.39 16.33 4.26
N VAL A 134 -14.59 15.04 3.99
CA VAL A 134 -15.92 14.46 3.71
C VAL A 134 -16.54 13.84 4.96
N ILE A 135 -15.81 13.05 5.71
CA ILE A 135 -16.12 12.35 6.99
C ILE A 135 -17.59 11.89 7.12
N PRO A 136 -18.12 11.01 6.26
CA PRO A 136 -19.45 10.45 6.44
C PRO A 136 -19.48 9.23 7.37
N CYS A 137 -18.30 8.70 7.75
CA CYS A 137 -18.10 7.55 8.64
C CYS A 137 -16.83 7.73 9.48
N GLU A 138 -16.50 6.79 10.37
CA GLU A 138 -15.20 6.77 11.02
C GLU A 138 -14.07 6.55 9.99
N ILE A 139 -13.03 7.39 10.07
CA ILE A 139 -11.82 7.28 9.28
C ILE A 139 -10.67 6.92 10.20
N HIS A 140 -10.18 5.69 10.05
CA HIS A 140 -9.05 5.12 10.78
C HIS A 140 -7.77 5.34 10.01
N VAL A 141 -6.96 6.30 10.43
CA VAL A 141 -5.68 6.65 9.82
C VAL A 141 -4.59 5.80 10.43
N VAL A 142 -4.03 4.87 9.65
CA VAL A 142 -3.08 3.86 10.13
C VAL A 142 -1.69 4.07 9.58
N ASP A 143 -0.72 4.20 10.47
CA ASP A 143 0.69 4.29 10.14
C ASP A 143 1.31 2.91 9.91
N SER A 144 1.51 2.55 8.65
CA SER A 144 2.23 1.35 8.21
C SER A 144 3.69 1.64 7.82
N ASN A 145 4.19 2.86 8.12
CA ASN A 145 5.54 3.26 7.78
C ASN A 145 6.53 2.89 8.87
N GLY A 146 7.73 2.55 8.42
CA GLY A 146 8.85 2.40 9.32
C GLY A 146 8.65 1.28 10.36
N PHE A 147 9.69 1.14 11.14
CA PHE A 147 9.78 0.19 12.23
C PHE A 147 9.09 0.71 13.50
N MET A 148 9.28 1.98 13.78
CA MET A 148 8.61 2.71 14.86
C MET A 148 7.52 3.61 14.25
N ALA A 149 6.37 3.68 14.90
CA ALA A 149 5.31 4.58 14.47
C ALA A 149 5.81 6.03 14.42
N MET A 150 5.45 6.78 13.36
CA MET A 150 5.87 8.18 13.21
C MET A 150 5.47 9.03 14.41
N ARG A 151 4.29 8.77 14.99
CA ARG A 151 3.77 9.52 16.14
C ARG A 151 4.37 9.12 17.48
N ALA A 152 4.98 7.93 17.59
CA ALA A 152 5.61 7.48 18.83
C ALA A 152 6.79 8.37 19.25
N GLN A 153 7.30 9.19 18.34
CA GLN A 153 8.40 10.11 18.61
C GLN A 153 8.01 11.30 19.51
N GLY A 154 6.72 11.65 19.60
CA GLY A 154 6.17 12.70 20.45
C GLY A 154 6.60 14.14 20.12
N ARG A 155 7.52 14.34 19.15
CA ARG A 155 8.03 15.65 18.73
C ARG A 155 8.65 15.60 17.34
N ASP A 156 8.84 16.78 16.75
CA ASP A 156 9.59 16.95 15.52
C ASP A 156 11.09 17.09 15.78
N PHE A 157 11.91 16.68 14.81
CA PHE A 157 13.36 16.76 14.84
C PHE A 157 13.87 17.62 13.70
N SER A 158 14.59 18.68 14.01
CA SER A 158 15.14 19.60 13.02
C SER A 158 16.35 19.04 12.24
N THR A 159 17.00 18.00 12.76
CA THR A 159 18.17 17.39 12.12
C THR A 159 18.10 15.86 12.15
N ALA A 160 18.67 15.21 11.12
CA ALA A 160 18.81 13.76 11.07
C ALA A 160 19.66 13.20 12.25
N TYR A 161 20.60 13.98 12.75
CA TYR A 161 21.43 13.59 13.89
C TYR A 161 20.60 13.49 15.17
N SER A 162 19.77 14.49 15.47
CA SER A 162 18.91 14.48 16.67
C SER A 162 17.88 13.36 16.60
N LEU A 163 17.28 13.10 15.43
CA LEU A 163 16.39 11.98 15.20
C LEU A 163 17.11 10.64 15.43
N ARG A 164 18.31 10.45 14.87
CA ARG A 164 19.09 9.22 15.05
C ARG A 164 19.38 8.94 16.51
N ARG A 165 19.80 9.96 17.27
CA ARG A 165 20.04 9.80 18.72
C ARG A 165 18.79 9.39 19.48
N HIS A 166 17.65 9.93 19.11
CA HIS A 166 16.36 9.55 19.70
C HIS A 166 16.01 8.10 19.37
N LEU A 167 16.10 7.73 18.09
CA LEU A 167 15.83 6.36 17.64
C LEU A 167 16.71 5.33 18.34
N HIS A 168 18.00 5.59 18.51
CA HIS A 168 18.90 4.67 19.22
C HIS A 168 18.49 4.42 20.66
N LYS A 169 17.79 5.35 21.30
CA LYS A 169 17.32 5.19 22.69
C LYS A 169 15.98 4.46 22.78
N THR A 170 15.08 4.67 21.82
CA THR A 170 13.68 4.27 21.92
C THR A 170 13.30 3.09 21.04
N ILE A 171 14.08 2.80 19.97
CA ILE A 171 13.71 1.80 18.96
C ILE A 171 13.47 0.41 19.54
N ARG A 172 14.19 0.04 20.62
CA ARG A 172 14.05 -1.28 21.24
C ARG A 172 12.66 -1.53 21.83
N GLU A 173 11.99 -0.49 22.29
CA GLU A 173 10.62 -0.55 22.82
C GLU A 173 9.60 -0.91 21.75
N HIS A 174 9.91 -0.61 20.48
CA HIS A 174 9.05 -0.84 19.32
C HIS A 174 9.43 -2.09 18.49
N MET A 175 10.48 -2.81 18.91
CA MET A 175 10.99 -3.98 18.16
C MET A 175 10.04 -5.19 18.14
N HIS A 176 8.91 -5.11 18.85
CA HIS A 176 7.90 -6.17 18.91
C HIS A 176 6.57 -5.75 18.27
N GLU A 177 6.48 -4.53 17.75
CA GLU A 177 5.26 -3.97 17.15
C GLU A 177 5.14 -4.29 15.66
N PHE A 178 5.29 -5.57 15.29
CA PHE A 178 5.15 -5.99 13.90
C PHE A 178 3.69 -6.23 13.52
N PRO A 179 3.28 -5.92 12.27
CA PRO A 179 2.02 -6.39 11.74
C PRO A 179 2.09 -7.90 11.48
N GLN A 180 0.93 -8.54 11.40
CA GLN A 180 0.85 -9.92 10.95
C GLN A 180 1.48 -10.06 9.56
N ARG A 181 2.19 -11.18 9.35
CA ARG A 181 2.79 -11.50 8.06
C ARG A 181 1.73 -11.63 6.96
N ARG A 182 0.61 -12.30 7.27
CA ARG A 182 -0.48 -12.59 6.34
C ARG A 182 -1.84 -12.20 6.94
N PRO A 183 -2.17 -10.88 6.97
CA PRO A 183 -3.42 -10.43 7.58
C PRO A 183 -4.68 -11.06 6.96
N LEU A 184 -4.63 -11.45 5.67
CA LEU A 184 -5.75 -12.05 4.96
C LEU A 184 -6.13 -13.44 5.47
N GLU A 185 -5.22 -14.18 6.11
CA GLU A 185 -5.53 -15.47 6.73
C GLU A 185 -6.56 -15.35 7.86
N ALA A 186 -6.63 -14.18 8.49
CA ALA A 186 -7.64 -13.88 9.51
C ALA A 186 -8.99 -13.44 8.92
N ALA A 187 -9.12 -13.31 7.60
CA ALA A 187 -10.31 -12.78 6.93
C ALA A 187 -11.26 -13.88 6.40
N THR A 188 -10.97 -15.16 6.65
CA THR A 188 -11.69 -16.31 6.06
C THR A 188 -13.19 -16.33 6.34
N ASP A 189 -13.61 -15.79 7.47
CA ASP A 189 -15.00 -15.80 7.94
C ASP A 189 -15.78 -14.54 7.56
N LEU A 190 -15.15 -13.60 6.85
CA LEU A 190 -15.82 -12.38 6.42
C LEU A 190 -16.83 -12.67 5.30
N PRO A 191 -18.01 -12.05 5.32
CA PRO A 191 -18.91 -12.12 4.18
C PRO A 191 -18.27 -11.45 2.95
N PRO A 192 -18.49 -11.95 1.73
CA PRO A 192 -18.05 -11.27 0.51
C PRO A 192 -18.86 -9.99 0.29
N ALA A 193 -18.26 -8.98 -0.34
CA ALA A 193 -19.00 -7.78 -0.72
C ALA A 193 -20.00 -8.10 -1.85
N ASP A 194 -21.17 -7.44 -1.79
CA ASP A 194 -22.16 -7.56 -2.86
C ASP A 194 -21.63 -6.94 -4.17
N PRO A 195 -21.52 -7.73 -5.26
CA PRO A 195 -21.11 -7.19 -6.56
C PRO A 195 -22.05 -6.10 -7.09
N ALA A 196 -23.33 -6.08 -6.68
CA ALA A 196 -24.28 -5.05 -7.09
C ALA A 196 -23.95 -3.70 -6.42
N LEU A 197 -23.58 -3.70 -5.14
CA LEU A 197 -23.09 -2.51 -4.44
C LEU A 197 -21.85 -1.93 -5.13
N VAL A 198 -20.86 -2.78 -5.43
CA VAL A 198 -19.63 -2.35 -6.12
C VAL A 198 -19.98 -1.66 -7.43
N LYS A 199 -20.80 -2.30 -8.28
CA LYS A 199 -21.22 -1.74 -9.57
C LYS A 199 -22.00 -0.42 -9.40
N ALA A 200 -22.89 -0.34 -8.42
CA ALA A 200 -23.68 0.86 -8.16
C ALA A 200 -22.80 2.06 -7.80
N ILE A 201 -21.79 1.89 -6.94
CA ILE A 201 -20.88 2.97 -6.56
C ILE A 201 -20.05 3.47 -7.77
N PHE A 202 -19.52 2.55 -8.59
CA PHE A 202 -18.79 2.95 -9.80
C PHE A 202 -19.70 3.65 -10.82
N ALA A 203 -20.95 3.22 -10.96
CA ALA A 203 -21.93 3.88 -11.85
C ALA A 203 -22.32 5.26 -11.31
N GLN A 204 -22.62 5.40 -10.02
CA GLN A 204 -22.98 6.66 -9.37
C GLN A 204 -21.87 7.70 -9.50
N THR A 205 -20.63 7.29 -9.39
CA THR A 205 -19.46 8.17 -9.49
C THR A 205 -18.98 8.39 -10.93
N ASN A 206 -19.67 7.77 -11.90
CA ASN A 206 -19.30 7.78 -13.34
C ASN A 206 -17.82 7.38 -13.54
N THR A 207 -17.38 6.36 -12.81
CA THR A 207 -16.01 5.87 -12.82
C THR A 207 -15.97 4.48 -13.45
N PRO A 208 -15.18 4.25 -14.51
CA PRO A 208 -15.07 2.93 -15.12
C PRO A 208 -14.29 1.96 -14.21
N ILE A 209 -14.72 0.72 -14.15
CA ILE A 209 -13.97 -0.35 -13.49
C ILE A 209 -12.76 -0.69 -14.37
N THR A 210 -11.57 -0.75 -13.77
CA THR A 210 -10.36 -1.13 -14.49
C THR A 210 -10.37 -2.62 -14.85
N PRO A 211 -10.28 -2.99 -16.14
CA PRO A 211 -10.18 -4.39 -16.54
C PRO A 211 -8.86 -5.01 -16.05
N TYR A 212 -8.89 -6.23 -15.54
CA TYR A 212 -7.67 -6.94 -15.12
C TYR A 212 -6.69 -7.14 -16.28
N GLU A 213 -7.20 -7.37 -17.48
CA GLU A 213 -6.38 -7.48 -18.70
C GLU A 213 -5.46 -6.27 -18.91
N PHE A 214 -5.91 -5.06 -18.60
CA PHE A 214 -5.07 -3.86 -18.66
C PHE A 214 -3.86 -3.96 -17.74
N LEU A 215 -4.07 -4.37 -16.48
CA LEU A 215 -2.99 -4.55 -15.50
C LEU A 215 -1.99 -5.59 -15.97
N TRP A 216 -2.50 -6.72 -16.45
CA TRP A 216 -1.69 -7.81 -16.98
C TRP A 216 -0.84 -7.37 -18.17
N ARG A 217 -1.43 -6.71 -19.17
CA ARG A 217 -0.72 -6.21 -20.35
C ARG A 217 0.44 -5.28 -19.97
N VAL A 218 0.22 -4.35 -19.04
CA VAL A 218 1.29 -3.47 -18.56
C VAL A 218 2.38 -4.26 -17.83
N SER A 219 2.01 -5.26 -17.03
CA SER A 219 2.96 -6.10 -16.28
C SER A 219 3.87 -6.95 -17.16
N GLU A 220 3.36 -7.40 -18.34
CA GLU A 220 4.16 -8.13 -19.33
C GLU A 220 5.26 -7.26 -19.93
N GLY A 221 5.04 -5.95 -20.03
CA GLY A 221 6.01 -5.02 -20.59
C GLY A 221 6.15 -5.15 -22.11
N GLY A 222 7.32 -4.74 -22.66
CA GLY A 222 7.56 -4.78 -24.09
C GLY A 222 6.57 -3.94 -24.90
N ASP A 223 6.22 -4.37 -26.12
CA ASP A 223 5.29 -3.67 -26.99
C ASP A 223 3.85 -3.70 -26.44
N ILE A 224 3.42 -4.82 -25.88
CA ILE A 224 2.09 -4.98 -25.29
C ILE A 224 1.91 -4.02 -24.11
N GLY A 225 2.92 -3.89 -23.26
CA GLY A 225 2.90 -2.95 -22.14
C GLY A 225 2.88 -1.49 -22.60
N ARG A 226 3.68 -1.14 -23.59
CA ARG A 226 3.69 0.21 -24.19
C ARG A 226 2.34 0.58 -24.81
N GLU A 227 1.74 -0.34 -25.55
CA GLU A 227 0.41 -0.13 -26.12
C GLU A 227 -0.64 0.12 -25.04
N ALA A 228 -0.66 -0.68 -23.97
CA ALA A 228 -1.57 -0.47 -22.86
C ALA A 228 -1.34 0.88 -22.18
N LEU A 229 -0.08 1.25 -21.88
CA LEU A 229 0.27 2.53 -21.26
C LEU A 229 -0.09 3.74 -22.11
N SER A 230 -0.03 3.63 -23.46
CA SER A 230 -0.35 4.72 -24.38
C SER A 230 -1.80 5.22 -24.24
N THR A 231 -2.68 4.43 -23.61
CA THR A 231 -4.07 4.83 -23.32
C THR A 231 -4.19 5.77 -22.12
N LEU A 232 -3.12 5.91 -21.33
CA LEU A 232 -3.08 6.78 -20.15
C LEU A 232 -2.64 8.20 -20.53
N SER A 233 -3.17 9.20 -19.83
CA SER A 233 -2.77 10.60 -20.01
C SER A 233 -1.57 10.95 -19.12
N ILE A 234 -0.41 10.37 -19.42
CA ILE A 234 0.85 10.50 -18.66
C ILE A 234 2.02 10.86 -19.58
N ASP A 235 3.19 11.11 -19.00
CA ASP A 235 4.42 11.32 -19.75
C ASP A 235 5.01 9.97 -20.22
N HIS A 236 5.08 9.77 -21.52
CA HIS A 236 5.59 8.55 -22.15
C HIS A 236 7.08 8.62 -22.52
N GLU A 237 7.77 9.74 -22.27
CA GLU A 237 9.22 9.86 -22.53
C GLU A 237 10.06 9.17 -21.43
N VAL A 238 9.54 9.12 -20.21
CA VAL A 238 10.22 8.52 -19.05
C VAL A 238 9.93 7.03 -18.97
N GLN A 239 10.71 6.23 -19.66
CA GLN A 239 10.52 4.78 -19.83
C GLN A 239 10.73 3.98 -18.54
N PRO A 240 10.09 2.81 -18.38
CA PRO A 240 10.34 1.86 -17.31
C PRO A 240 11.81 1.47 -17.19
N VAL A 241 12.27 1.20 -15.96
CA VAL A 241 13.68 0.78 -15.75
C VAL A 241 13.83 -0.70 -16.05
N MET A 242 14.68 -1.04 -17.00
CA MET A 242 14.97 -2.43 -17.35
C MET A 242 15.47 -3.22 -16.12
N GLY A 243 14.96 -4.43 -15.96
CA GLY A 243 15.34 -5.33 -14.86
C GLY A 243 14.88 -4.91 -13.47
N LYS A 244 13.95 -3.92 -13.37
CA LYS A 244 13.31 -3.54 -12.11
C LYS A 244 11.78 -3.68 -12.25
N LYS A 245 11.25 -4.80 -11.83
CA LYS A 245 9.81 -5.06 -11.78
C LYS A 245 9.26 -4.60 -10.42
N GLY A 246 8.12 -3.94 -10.39
CA GLY A 246 7.41 -3.58 -9.16
C GLY A 246 6.78 -4.80 -8.48
N GLY A 247 6.15 -4.59 -7.33
CA GLY A 247 5.42 -5.61 -6.61
C GLY A 247 6.19 -6.26 -5.46
N PHE A 248 5.44 -7.00 -4.63
CA PHE A 248 5.96 -7.67 -3.45
C PHE A 248 6.90 -8.83 -3.80
N VAL A 249 6.56 -9.62 -4.83
CA VAL A 249 7.32 -10.82 -5.23
C VAL A 249 8.75 -10.46 -5.61
N GLU A 250 8.93 -9.48 -6.50
CA GLU A 250 10.25 -9.03 -6.92
C GLU A 250 10.99 -8.30 -5.80
N GLY A 251 10.29 -7.47 -5.01
CA GLY A 251 10.89 -6.81 -3.85
C GLY A 251 11.45 -7.80 -2.83
N ARG A 252 10.70 -8.87 -2.54
CA ARG A 252 11.15 -9.97 -1.66
C ARG A 252 12.34 -10.72 -2.26
N ARG A 253 12.34 -10.99 -3.57
CA ARG A 253 13.46 -11.63 -4.25
C ARG A 253 14.75 -10.78 -4.12
N ARG A 254 14.66 -9.48 -4.37
CA ARG A 254 15.77 -8.52 -4.22
C ARG A 254 16.31 -8.45 -2.81
N TRP A 255 15.40 -8.52 -1.84
CA TRP A 255 15.77 -8.54 -0.45
C TRP A 255 16.53 -9.82 -0.08
N LYS A 256 16.09 -11.01 -0.53
CA LYS A 256 16.78 -12.27 -0.32
C LYS A 256 18.19 -12.24 -0.91
N GLU A 257 18.36 -11.74 -2.12
CA GLU A 257 19.69 -11.56 -2.76
C GLU A 257 20.58 -10.62 -1.95
N PHE A 258 20.05 -9.50 -1.48
CA PHE A 258 20.82 -8.58 -0.64
C PHE A 258 21.26 -9.24 0.67
N PHE A 259 20.36 -9.96 1.31
CA PHE A 259 20.62 -10.65 2.57
C PHE A 259 21.70 -11.72 2.43
N ALA A 260 21.62 -12.55 1.40
CA ALA A 260 22.57 -13.63 1.16
C ALA A 260 23.96 -13.12 0.78
N ASP A 261 24.04 -12.12 -0.11
CA ASP A 261 25.29 -11.78 -0.79
C ASP A 261 25.98 -10.53 -0.23
N ARG A 262 25.23 -9.58 0.37
CA ARG A 262 25.75 -8.22 0.58
C ARG A 262 25.52 -7.66 1.98
N LEU A 263 24.65 -8.25 2.79
CA LEU A 263 24.33 -7.72 4.12
C LEU A 263 25.57 -7.64 5.02
N GLN A 264 26.44 -8.65 4.98
CA GLN A 264 27.63 -8.70 5.85
C GLN A 264 28.61 -7.56 5.56
N THR A 265 28.76 -7.17 4.29
CA THR A 265 29.67 -6.10 3.86
C THR A 265 28.97 -4.74 3.69
N TYR A 266 27.67 -4.67 3.99
CA TYR A 266 26.87 -3.47 3.77
C TYR A 266 27.42 -2.22 4.49
N HIS A 267 27.89 -2.38 5.72
CA HIS A 267 28.41 -1.28 6.52
C HIS A 267 29.66 -0.62 5.92
N GLU A 268 30.48 -1.41 5.20
CA GLU A 268 31.69 -0.95 4.52
C GLU A 268 31.39 -0.40 3.12
N LYS A 269 30.59 -1.16 2.36
CA LYS A 269 30.44 -0.96 0.90
C LYS A 269 29.28 -0.07 0.47
N ARG A 270 28.34 0.26 1.36
CA ARG A 270 27.12 1.00 0.98
C ARG A 270 27.38 2.38 0.38
N ASN A 271 28.51 3.00 0.70
CA ASN A 271 28.89 4.34 0.24
C ASN A 271 29.88 4.31 -0.95
N GLU A 272 30.31 3.12 -1.38
CA GLU A 272 31.24 2.96 -2.50
C GLU A 272 30.47 2.96 -3.83
N PRO A 273 30.58 4.00 -4.66
CA PRO A 273 29.77 4.13 -5.88
C PRO A 273 30.09 3.07 -6.93
N GLN A 274 31.31 2.51 -6.94
CA GLN A 274 31.72 1.47 -7.86
C GLN A 274 31.24 0.08 -7.45
N GLU A 275 30.84 -0.09 -6.18
CA GLU A 275 30.40 -1.38 -5.66
C GLU A 275 28.88 -1.42 -5.50
N ARG A 276 28.27 -2.59 -5.71
CA ARG A 276 26.85 -2.81 -5.45
C ARG A 276 26.60 -3.11 -3.97
N GLY A 277 27.13 -2.28 -3.06
CA GLY A 277 27.03 -2.49 -1.61
C GLY A 277 25.66 -2.20 -1.01
N ALA A 278 24.83 -1.40 -1.66
CA ALA A 278 23.50 -1.05 -1.15
C ALA A 278 22.45 -2.13 -1.42
N SER A 279 21.35 -2.14 -0.63
CA SER A 279 20.24 -3.09 -0.82
C SER A 279 19.52 -2.93 -2.14
N GLY A 280 19.44 -1.70 -2.66
CA GLY A 280 18.69 -1.38 -3.86
C GLY A 280 17.16 -1.44 -3.70
N LEU A 281 16.65 -1.57 -2.46
CA LEU A 281 15.23 -1.74 -2.15
C LEU A 281 14.42 -0.43 -2.12
N SER A 282 15.07 0.72 -2.28
CA SER A 282 14.42 2.03 -2.19
C SER A 282 13.13 2.16 -3.01
N PRO A 283 13.03 1.69 -4.28
CA PRO A 283 11.79 1.79 -5.04
C PRO A 283 10.64 1.00 -4.39
N TRP A 284 10.89 -0.24 -3.95
CA TRP A 284 9.85 -1.08 -3.34
C TRP A 284 9.40 -0.56 -1.97
N LEU A 285 10.32 0.00 -1.18
CA LEU A 285 10.00 0.67 0.08
C LEU A 285 9.22 1.96 -0.16
N HIS A 286 9.62 2.76 -1.17
CA HIS A 286 8.96 4.03 -1.50
C HIS A 286 7.50 3.84 -1.94
N TYR A 287 7.25 2.85 -2.80
CA TYR A 287 5.89 2.54 -3.25
C TYR A 287 5.13 1.56 -2.34
N GLY A 288 5.69 1.20 -1.19
CA GLY A 288 5.03 0.37 -0.20
C GLY A 288 4.85 -1.10 -0.60
N HIS A 289 5.52 -1.56 -1.66
CA HIS A 289 5.46 -2.96 -2.12
C HIS A 289 6.09 -3.93 -1.13
N VAL A 290 7.07 -3.48 -0.34
CA VAL A 290 7.65 -4.25 0.77
C VAL A 290 7.61 -3.45 2.07
N SER A 291 7.52 -4.15 3.18
CA SER A 291 7.62 -3.56 4.52
C SER A 291 9.08 -3.55 4.98
N VAL A 292 9.46 -2.54 5.76
CA VAL A 292 10.73 -2.56 6.49
C VAL A 292 10.78 -3.71 7.52
N CYS A 293 9.63 -4.20 7.99
CA CYS A 293 9.55 -5.35 8.88
C CYS A 293 10.15 -6.61 8.24
N LEU A 294 10.04 -6.75 6.91
CA LEU A 294 10.66 -7.83 6.17
C LEU A 294 12.19 -7.90 6.38
N LEU A 295 12.83 -6.74 6.58
CA LEU A 295 14.28 -6.66 6.80
C LEU A 295 14.70 -7.15 8.19
N TYR A 296 13.80 -7.15 9.16
CA TYR A 296 14.06 -7.53 10.55
C TYR A 296 13.58 -8.94 10.93
N THR A 297 12.60 -9.45 10.19
CA THR A 297 12.00 -10.76 10.48
C THR A 297 12.59 -11.88 9.64
N SER A 298 13.67 -11.61 8.94
CA SER A 298 14.36 -12.58 8.11
C SER A 298 15.22 -13.54 8.95
N ASP A 299 14.59 -14.18 9.88
CA ASP A 299 15.20 -15.38 10.41
C ASP A 299 15.21 -16.44 9.31
N ALA A 300 16.37 -17.04 9.08
CA ALA A 300 16.53 -18.16 8.14
C ALA A 300 15.64 -19.37 8.49
N ALA A 301 14.90 -19.31 9.59
CA ALA A 301 13.88 -20.26 9.99
C ALA A 301 12.57 -20.13 9.19
N ASP A 302 12.27 -18.95 8.64
CA ASP A 302 11.01 -18.67 7.92
C ASP A 302 10.99 -19.22 6.49
N ASP A 303 12.14 -19.64 5.95
CA ASP A 303 12.25 -20.28 4.62
C ASP A 303 11.98 -21.80 4.64
N ARG A 304 11.67 -22.40 5.81
CA ARG A 304 11.35 -23.83 5.92
C ARG A 304 9.90 -24.16 5.55
N ASP A 305 9.06 -23.15 5.37
CA ASP A 305 7.63 -23.31 5.01
C ASP A 305 7.35 -23.12 3.51
N SER A 306 8.38 -23.14 2.68
CA SER A 306 8.20 -23.08 1.22
C SER A 306 8.50 -24.40 0.52
#